data_897ca3d0c116810d7f5b8971f2b18440
#
_entry.id   897ca3d0c116810d7f5b8971f2b18440
#
_cell.length_a   1.000
_cell.length_b   1.000
_cell.length_c   1.000
_cell.angle_alpha   90.00
_cell.angle_beta   90.00
_cell.angle_gamma   90.00
#
_symmetry.space_group_name_H-M   'P 1'
#
loop_
_entity.id
_entity.type
_entity.pdbx_description
1 polymer ?
#
loop_
_entity_poly.entity_id
_entity_poly.type
_entity_poly.pdbx_seq_one_letter_code
_entity_poly.pdbx_strand_id
1 'polypeptide(L)'
;MNSKKYIFDVDGTLTPSRQKINIHFLIFFSEFVSNNNVYLVTGSDRKKTIDQITHPLYDSCKRVYNCSGADVYEQDVNVYRDDWELSLIHI
;
A
#
# COMPACT_ATOMS: atom_id res chain seq x y z
N MET A 1 -3.45 15.23 -16.90
CA MET A 1 -3.29 15.05 -15.50
C MET A 1 -4.29 14.07 -14.93
N ASN A 2 -3.81 13.10 -14.16
CA ASN A 2 -4.70 12.09 -13.67
C ASN A 2 -5.02 12.32 -12.20
N SER A 3 -6.28 12.59 -11.90
CA SER A 3 -6.71 12.82 -10.53
C SER A 3 -7.30 11.56 -9.90
N LYS A 4 -7.29 10.44 -10.62
CA LYS A 4 -7.83 9.21 -10.07
C LYS A 4 -6.91 8.65 -8.99
N LYS A 5 -7.52 8.04 -8.00
CA LYS A 5 -6.80 7.36 -6.94
C LYS A 5 -7.12 5.88 -7.04
N TYR A 6 -6.08 5.06 -6.96
CA TYR A 6 -6.24 3.62 -7.03
C TYR A 6 -5.94 3.05 -5.66
N ILE A 7 -6.86 2.29 -5.12
CA ILE A 7 -6.73 1.73 -3.77
C ILE A 7 -6.72 0.22 -3.88
N PHE A 8 -5.68 -0.39 -3.34
CA PHE A 8 -5.52 -1.85 -3.38
C PHE A 8 -5.35 -2.41 -1.98
N ASP A 9 -5.95 -3.58 -1.79
CA ASP A 9 -5.69 -4.37 -0.59
C ASP A 9 -4.43 -5.18 -0.85
N VAL A 10 -3.62 -5.41 0.17
CA VAL A 10 -2.37 -6.14 -0.01
C VAL A 10 -2.59 -7.64 0.00
N ASP A 11 -3.05 -8.19 1.14
CA ASP A 11 -3.22 -9.64 1.25
C ASP A 11 -4.36 -10.12 0.38
N GLY A 12 -4.08 -11.12 -0.44
CA GLY A 12 -5.09 -11.71 -1.29
C GLY A 12 -5.37 -10.94 -2.57
N THR A 13 -4.74 -9.77 -2.73
CA THR A 13 -4.88 -8.97 -3.95
C THR A 13 -3.53 -8.79 -4.61
N LEU A 14 -2.60 -8.14 -3.93
CA LEU A 14 -1.25 -7.95 -4.47
C LEU A 14 -0.37 -9.15 -4.19
N THR A 15 -0.63 -9.84 -3.10
CA THR A 15 0.13 -11.02 -2.71
C THR A 15 -0.83 -12.13 -2.34
N PRO A 16 -0.39 -13.39 -2.45
CA PRO A 16 -1.14 -14.45 -1.80
C PRO A 16 -1.17 -14.14 -0.31
N SER A 17 -2.21 -14.58 0.36
CA SER A 17 -2.39 -14.26 1.77
C SER A 17 -1.14 -14.56 2.58
N ARG A 18 -0.62 -13.54 3.26
CA ARG A 18 0.56 -13.65 4.14
C ARG A 18 1.83 -14.13 3.44
N GLN A 19 1.92 -13.92 2.12
CA GLN A 19 3.10 -14.30 1.38
C GLN A 19 3.67 -13.09 0.67
N LYS A 20 4.88 -13.26 0.13
CA LYS A 20 5.53 -12.20 -0.59
C LYS A 20 4.95 -12.07 -1.99
N ILE A 21 5.05 -10.87 -2.53
CA ILE A 21 4.57 -10.58 -3.87
C ILE A 21 5.39 -11.35 -4.90
N ASN A 22 4.71 -11.80 -5.95
CA ASN A 22 5.38 -12.48 -7.06
C ASN A 22 6.30 -11.49 -7.76
N ILE A 23 7.53 -11.91 -8.08
CA ILE A 23 8.52 -11.00 -8.63
C ILE A 23 8.10 -10.40 -9.97
N HIS A 24 7.43 -11.18 -10.82
CA HIS A 24 6.99 -10.66 -12.10
C HIS A 24 5.88 -9.63 -11.93
N PHE A 25 4.97 -9.90 -11.00
CA PHE A 25 3.92 -8.94 -10.71
C PHE A 25 4.49 -7.69 -10.06
N LEU A 26 5.53 -7.85 -9.23
CA LEU A 26 6.18 -6.71 -8.60
C LEU A 26 6.71 -5.74 -9.64
N ILE A 27 7.37 -6.27 -10.68
CA ILE A 27 7.93 -5.43 -11.73
C ILE A 27 6.81 -4.68 -12.46
N PHE A 28 5.76 -5.39 -12.81
CA PHE A 28 4.62 -4.80 -13.50
C PHE A 28 3.95 -3.73 -12.62
N PHE A 29 3.71 -4.07 -11.37
CA PHE A 29 2.98 -3.17 -10.48
C PHE A 29 3.82 -1.96 -10.10
N SER A 30 5.13 -2.12 -10.00
CA SER A 30 6.02 -0.99 -9.71
C SER A 30 5.92 0.08 -10.79
N GLU A 31 5.82 -0.36 -12.04
CA GLU A 31 5.66 0.59 -13.12
C GLU A 31 4.30 1.26 -13.06
N PHE A 32 3.26 0.51 -12.73
CA PHE A 32 1.93 1.07 -12.59
C PHE A 32 1.92 2.14 -11.50
N VAL A 33 2.55 1.85 -10.37
CA VAL A 33 2.58 2.78 -9.23
C VAL A 33 3.34 4.06 -9.59
N SER A 34 4.40 3.94 -10.38
CA SER A 34 5.18 5.12 -10.74
C SER A 34 4.41 6.08 -11.64
N ASN A 35 3.36 5.59 -12.30
CA ASN A 35 2.58 6.41 -13.21
C ASN A 35 1.19 6.75 -12.70
N ASN A 36 0.84 6.31 -11.51
CA ASN A 36 -0.50 6.50 -10.99
C ASN A 36 -0.48 6.81 -9.50
N ASN A 37 -1.58 7.34 -9.00
CA ASN A 37 -1.72 7.62 -7.57
C ASN A 37 -2.25 6.36 -6.89
N VAL A 38 -1.37 5.61 -6.27
CA VAL A 38 -1.71 4.33 -5.67
C VAL A 38 -1.69 4.42 -4.16
N TYR A 39 -2.71 3.87 -3.55
CA TYR A 39 -2.88 3.80 -2.10
C TYR A 39 -3.04 2.34 -1.72
N LEU A 40 -2.41 1.92 -0.65
CA LEU A 40 -2.53 0.56 -0.18
C LEU A 40 -3.21 0.52 1.18
N VAL A 41 -3.98 -0.54 1.40
CA VAL A 41 -4.63 -0.78 2.67
C VAL A 41 -4.30 -2.21 3.09
N THR A 42 -3.93 -2.39 4.35
CA THR A 42 -3.61 -3.71 4.84
C THR A 42 -3.91 -3.81 6.33
N GLY A 43 -4.25 -5.00 6.78
CA GLY A 43 -4.43 -5.25 8.20
C GLY A 43 -3.11 -5.50 8.91
N SER A 44 -2.01 -5.63 8.15
CA SER A 44 -0.70 -5.88 8.72
C SER A 44 -0.02 -4.59 9.14
N ASP A 45 1.03 -4.72 9.96
CA ASP A 45 1.81 -3.56 10.32
C ASP A 45 2.80 -3.22 9.19
N ARG A 46 3.48 -2.09 9.35
CA ARG A 46 4.39 -1.59 8.32
C ARG A 46 5.50 -2.59 8.01
N LYS A 47 6.08 -3.18 9.02
CA LYS A 47 7.20 -4.08 8.82
C LYS A 47 6.79 -5.31 8.01
N LYS A 48 5.65 -5.89 8.33
CA LYS A 48 5.16 -7.04 7.59
C LYS A 48 4.82 -6.68 6.16
N THR A 49 4.23 -5.53 5.95
CA THR A 49 3.84 -5.10 4.62
C THR A 49 5.08 -4.87 3.76
N ILE A 50 6.09 -4.21 4.30
CA ILE A 50 7.33 -4.02 3.57
C ILE A 50 7.97 -5.36 3.22
N ASP A 51 7.89 -6.31 4.13
CA ASP A 51 8.44 -7.63 3.88
C ASP A 51 7.71 -8.35 2.75
N GLN A 52 6.42 -8.10 2.60
CA GLN A 52 5.62 -8.72 1.56
C GLN A 52 5.81 -8.08 0.19
N ILE A 53 5.88 -6.77 0.11
CA ILE A 53 5.88 -6.08 -1.17
C ILE A 53 7.17 -5.34 -1.50
N THR A 54 8.15 -5.38 -0.63
CA THR A 54 9.45 -4.73 -0.71
C THR A 54 9.37 -3.25 -0.36
N HIS A 55 10.47 -2.73 0.14
CA HIS A 55 10.53 -1.34 0.59
C HIS A 55 10.37 -0.34 -0.57
N PRO A 56 11.04 -0.56 -1.71
CA PRO A 56 10.88 0.40 -2.81
C PRO A 56 9.44 0.54 -3.28
N LEU A 57 8.70 -0.57 -3.37
CA LEU A 57 7.32 -0.48 -3.78
C LEU A 57 6.48 0.22 -2.73
N TYR A 58 6.73 -0.09 -1.46
CA TYR A 58 6.03 0.53 -0.35
C TYR A 58 6.18 2.05 -0.41
N ASP A 59 7.42 2.51 -0.62
CA ASP A 59 7.69 3.94 -0.66
C ASP A 59 7.16 4.62 -1.91
N SER A 60 6.93 3.86 -2.98
CA SER A 60 6.43 4.44 -4.22
C SER A 60 4.95 4.77 -4.17
N CYS A 61 4.23 4.15 -3.27
CA CYS A 61 2.80 4.41 -3.13
C CYS A 61 2.58 5.76 -2.46
N LYS A 62 1.47 6.40 -2.78
CA LYS A 62 1.14 7.69 -2.18
C LYS A 62 0.97 7.58 -0.68
N ARG A 63 0.25 6.56 -0.24
CA ARG A 63 0.06 6.27 1.16
C ARG A 63 -0.16 4.80 1.36
N VAL A 64 0.22 4.30 2.53
CA VAL A 64 -0.07 2.94 2.92
C VAL A 64 -0.77 3.00 4.27
N TYR A 65 -1.97 2.45 4.32
CA TYR A 65 -2.78 2.41 5.52
C TYR A 65 -2.57 1.05 6.18
N ASN A 66 -1.72 1.03 7.19
CA ASN A 66 -1.38 -0.20 7.91
C ASN A 66 -2.33 -0.40 9.08
N CYS A 67 -2.40 -1.63 9.57
CA CYS A 67 -3.21 -1.96 10.74
C CYS A 67 -4.64 -1.49 10.56
N SER A 68 -5.18 -1.75 9.38
CA SER A 68 -6.55 -1.37 9.04
C SER A 68 -6.81 0.12 9.20
N GLY A 69 -5.78 0.92 8.94
CA GLY A 69 -5.92 2.37 8.96
C GLY A 69 -5.43 3.05 10.20
N ALA A 70 -4.99 2.27 11.20
CA ALA A 70 -4.55 2.87 12.45
C ALA A 70 -3.15 3.46 12.37
N ASP A 71 -2.41 3.16 11.31
CA ASP A 71 -1.03 3.61 11.18
C ASP A 71 -0.77 3.91 9.72
N VAL A 72 -0.62 5.16 9.36
CA VAL A 72 -0.53 5.58 7.97
C VAL A 72 0.84 6.14 7.66
N TYR A 73 1.43 5.65 6.57
CA TYR A 73 2.72 6.13 6.12
C TYR A 73 2.63 6.74 4.73
N GLU A 74 3.34 7.84 4.55
CA GLU A 74 3.44 8.50 3.27
C GLU A 74 4.92 8.61 2.99
N GLN A 75 5.42 7.74 2.09
CA GLN A 75 6.84 7.73 1.70
C GLN A 75 7.77 7.69 2.91
N ASP A 76 7.60 6.66 3.72
CA ASP A 76 8.46 6.43 4.88
C ASP A 76 8.25 7.41 6.02
N VAL A 77 7.29 8.31 5.92
CA VAL A 77 6.97 9.23 7.00
C VAL A 77 5.64 8.84 7.61
N ASN A 78 5.63 8.63 8.91
CA ASN A 78 4.39 8.31 9.60
C ASN A 78 3.56 9.58 9.70
N VAL A 79 2.42 9.61 9.00
CA VAL A 79 1.59 10.82 8.97
C VAL A 79 0.34 10.69 9.80
N TYR A 80 -0.02 9.48 10.22
CA TYR A 80 -1.24 9.34 10.96
C TYR A 80 -1.25 8.06 11.75
N ARG A 81 -1.68 8.14 13.00
CA ARG A 81 -1.65 6.99 13.81
C ARG A 81 -2.95 6.59 14.36
N ASP A 82 -3.92 7.32 14.33
CA ASP A 82 -5.15 6.98 14.92
C ASP A 82 -6.19 7.29 13.95
N ASP A 83 -6.76 6.44 13.30
CA ASP A 83 -7.28 6.63 12.14
C ASP A 83 -8.67 6.86 11.81
N TRP A 84 -8.97 7.95 11.29
CA TRP A 84 -10.23 8.31 10.79
C TRP A 84 -10.29 8.43 9.30
N GLU A 85 -9.14 8.50 8.62
CA GLU A 85 -9.12 8.69 7.20
C GLU A 85 -9.60 7.48 6.44
N LEU A 86 -9.46 6.31 7.04
CA LEU A 86 -9.86 5.10 6.39
C LEU A 86 -11.34 5.13 6.04
N SER A 87 -12.14 5.83 6.82
CA SER A 87 -13.57 5.91 6.55
C SER A 87 -13.86 6.63 5.24
N LEU A 88 -12.89 7.36 4.70
CA LEU A 88 -13.05 8.07 3.44
C LEU A 88 -12.56 7.26 2.26
N ILE A 89 -12.03 6.06 2.50
CA ILE A 89 -11.47 5.22 1.45
C ILE A 89 -12.38 4.04 1.19
N HIS A 90 -12.72 3.85 -0.06
CA HIS A 90 -13.57 2.73 -0.47
C HIS A 90 -12.77 1.81 -1.35
N ILE A 91 -12.73 0.56 -0.99
CA ILE A 91 -11.96 -0.46 -1.69
C ILE A 91 -12.86 -1.25 -2.62
#